data_0fabdc21fb652558a1c6f34093d2c166
#
_entry.id   0fabdc21fb652558a1c6f34093d2c166
#
_cell.length_a   1.000
_cell.length_b   1.000
_cell.length_c   1.000
_cell.angle_alpha   90.00
_cell.angle_beta   90.00
_cell.angle_gamma   90.00
#
_symmetry.space_group_name_H-M   'P 1'
#
loop_
_entity.id
_entity.type
_entity.pdbx_description
1 polymer ?
#
loop_
_entity_poly.entity_id
_entity_poly.type
_entity_poly.pdbx_seq_one_letter_code
_entity_poly.pdbx_strand_id
1 'polypeptide(L)'
;MTAGPGRVLRMSYIVACVAGVGFFVMSVALLGVWPKRVLDEQTRAMAPEYPLALTASEIRGRAIYGREGCAYCHTQQVRYLRTDMTRFGAPTLAWETHQDYPHLWGTRRIGPDLAREGGARSRDWQFVHLFSPRVVVATSVMPAYPWLFDGAADRPGQEAEDLVAYLDSLGRAREIAGPEGEAVAREGCQCPDDALRQLAFEGPLSAHPAKSRRVHDAPVLPTPAAPDRGRRLYADHCASCHGPLGEGNGPGAATLRPRPTNLVEHDYTDERLADVLWNGVWGTAMPAWRDWPLEDLAAVRDVVQGFGVSSQETADSAVPSDPAAETLGGLGARVYVANCVQCHGETGAGDGSASAELLMDPTDFRRQRPSQAEGLRALQSGVEGTPMAPWTSRLSNAEMLAVAGYVRGFYEGPDR
;
A
#
# COMPACT_ATOMS: atom_id res chain seq x y z
N MET A 1 -56.82 45.11 28.14
CA MET A 1 -57.10 43.68 28.11
C MET A 1 -55.81 42.95 28.45
N THR A 2 -55.57 42.63 29.69
CA THR A 2 -54.38 41.88 30.14
C THR A 2 -54.61 40.42 29.86
N ALA A 3 -53.71 39.81 29.08
CA ALA A 3 -53.75 38.36 28.80
C ALA A 3 -53.62 37.60 30.13
N GLY A 4 -54.57 36.71 30.44
CA GLY A 4 -54.51 35.91 31.67
C GLY A 4 -53.23 35.07 31.74
N PRO A 5 -52.73 34.75 32.96
CA PRO A 5 -51.43 34.09 33.19
C PRO A 5 -51.26 32.78 32.40
N GLY A 6 -52.32 32.02 32.19
CA GLY A 6 -52.29 30.79 31.39
C GLY A 6 -52.03 31.00 29.88
N ARG A 7 -52.50 32.16 29.34
CA ARG A 7 -52.24 32.48 27.94
C ARG A 7 -50.76 32.90 27.72
N VAL A 8 -50.20 33.65 28.66
CA VAL A 8 -48.79 34.05 28.62
C VAL A 8 -47.89 32.84 28.71
N LEU A 9 -48.15 31.93 29.65
CA LEU A 9 -47.37 30.67 29.82
C LEU A 9 -47.43 29.81 28.56
N ARG A 10 -48.61 29.59 27.98
CA ARG A 10 -48.79 28.82 26.74
C ARG A 10 -48.02 29.45 25.57
N MET A 11 -48.07 30.79 25.43
CA MET A 11 -47.30 31.48 24.38
C MET A 11 -45.81 31.36 24.59
N SER A 12 -45.32 31.42 25.83
CA SER A 12 -43.89 31.23 26.13
C SER A 12 -43.41 29.82 25.75
N TYR A 13 -44.20 28.79 26.05
CA TYR A 13 -43.84 27.41 25.60
C TYR A 13 -43.85 27.28 24.09
N ILE A 14 -44.82 27.86 23.39
CA ILE A 14 -44.89 27.82 21.93
C ILE A 14 -43.66 28.51 21.35
N VAL A 15 -43.31 29.68 21.84
CA VAL A 15 -42.13 30.44 21.36
C VAL A 15 -40.86 29.64 21.64
N ALA A 16 -40.69 29.09 22.82
CA ALA A 16 -39.53 28.29 23.17
C ALA A 16 -39.39 27.03 22.28
N CYS A 17 -40.49 26.30 22.04
CA CYS A 17 -40.51 25.14 21.16
C CYS A 17 -40.18 25.52 19.71
N VAL A 18 -40.79 26.58 19.18
CA VAL A 18 -40.55 27.06 17.81
C VAL A 18 -39.10 27.51 17.66
N ALA A 19 -38.57 28.27 18.62
CA ALA A 19 -37.17 28.69 18.61
C ALA A 19 -36.20 27.48 18.70
N GLY A 20 -36.48 26.53 19.61
CA GLY A 20 -35.64 25.35 19.77
C GLY A 20 -35.64 24.44 18.53
N VAL A 21 -36.81 24.14 17.97
CA VAL A 21 -36.93 23.35 16.74
C VAL A 21 -36.30 24.10 15.55
N GLY A 22 -36.55 25.41 15.43
CA GLY A 22 -35.97 26.24 14.39
C GLY A 22 -34.45 26.25 14.44
N PHE A 23 -33.89 26.43 15.64
CA PHE A 23 -32.45 26.39 15.86
C PHE A 23 -31.87 24.99 15.49
N PHE A 24 -32.53 23.93 15.92
CA PHE A 24 -32.10 22.55 15.58
C PHE A 24 -32.11 22.31 14.06
N VAL A 25 -33.21 22.64 13.38
CA VAL A 25 -33.33 22.47 11.92
C VAL A 25 -32.27 23.31 11.20
N MET A 26 -32.07 24.56 11.62
CA MET A 26 -31.05 25.44 11.05
C MET A 26 -29.65 24.87 11.28
N SER A 27 -29.36 24.37 12.47
CA SER A 27 -28.05 23.73 12.78
C SER A 27 -27.79 22.51 11.92
N VAL A 28 -28.77 21.63 11.77
CA VAL A 28 -28.65 20.46 10.87
C VAL A 28 -28.45 20.90 9.42
N ALA A 29 -29.19 21.90 8.95
CA ALA A 29 -29.07 22.40 7.59
C ALA A 29 -27.70 23.05 7.32
N LEU A 30 -27.24 23.93 8.20
CA LEU A 30 -26.01 24.71 7.98
C LEU A 30 -24.74 23.96 8.35
N LEU A 31 -24.77 23.08 9.35
CA LEU A 31 -23.57 22.40 9.85
C LEU A 31 -23.45 20.94 9.32
N GLY A 32 -24.55 20.37 8.83
CA GLY A 32 -24.58 19.02 8.30
C GLY A 32 -24.84 18.98 6.79
N VAL A 33 -26.05 19.37 6.37
CA VAL A 33 -26.49 19.16 4.98
C VAL A 33 -25.73 20.04 3.99
N TRP A 34 -25.54 21.31 4.30
CA TRP A 34 -24.85 22.24 3.41
C TRP A 34 -23.39 21.89 3.17
N PRO A 35 -22.55 21.68 4.20
CA PRO A 35 -21.15 21.28 4.00
C PRO A 35 -21.04 19.99 3.21
N LYS A 36 -21.88 18.98 3.51
CA LYS A 36 -21.88 17.72 2.76
C LYS A 36 -22.16 17.94 1.28
N ARG A 37 -23.16 18.75 0.91
CA ARG A 37 -23.46 19.04 -0.50
C ARG A 37 -22.30 19.74 -1.21
N VAL A 38 -21.68 20.72 -0.55
CA VAL A 38 -20.50 21.41 -1.10
C VAL A 38 -19.35 20.43 -1.34
N LEU A 39 -19.08 19.52 -0.39
CA LEU A 39 -18.05 18.51 -0.55
C LEU A 39 -18.38 17.51 -1.66
N ASP A 40 -19.63 17.08 -1.76
CA ASP A 40 -20.08 16.18 -2.84
C ASP A 40 -19.92 16.85 -4.22
N GLU A 41 -20.20 18.15 -4.32
CA GLU A 41 -20.00 18.94 -5.57
C GLU A 41 -18.51 19.07 -5.90
N GLN A 42 -17.68 19.40 -4.91
CA GLN A 42 -16.23 19.47 -5.10
C GLN A 42 -15.65 18.12 -5.52
N THR A 43 -16.08 17.03 -4.87
CA THR A 43 -15.62 15.68 -5.22
C THR A 43 -15.99 15.31 -6.66
N ARG A 44 -17.22 15.62 -7.10
CA ARG A 44 -17.65 15.40 -8.51
C ARG A 44 -16.86 16.24 -9.50
N ALA A 45 -16.51 17.47 -9.13
CA ALA A 45 -15.73 18.34 -10.00
C ALA A 45 -14.28 17.84 -10.14
N MET A 46 -13.68 17.33 -9.05
CA MET A 46 -12.29 16.90 -9.00
C MET A 46 -12.08 15.46 -9.44
N ALA A 47 -13.03 14.59 -9.16
CA ALA A 47 -12.98 13.16 -9.46
C ALA A 47 -14.32 12.70 -10.04
N PRO A 48 -14.66 13.03 -11.30
CA PRO A 48 -15.97 12.74 -11.90
C PRO A 48 -16.35 11.26 -11.87
N GLU A 49 -15.36 10.38 -11.99
CA GLU A 49 -15.55 8.93 -12.01
C GLU A 49 -15.62 8.31 -10.60
N TYR A 50 -15.41 9.12 -9.56
CA TYR A 50 -15.45 8.62 -8.18
C TYR A 50 -16.89 8.36 -7.74
N PRO A 51 -17.24 7.13 -7.31
CA PRO A 51 -18.55 6.85 -6.76
C PRO A 51 -18.68 7.55 -5.40
N LEU A 52 -19.60 8.51 -5.29
CA LEU A 52 -19.83 9.23 -4.03
C LEU A 52 -20.38 8.34 -2.92
N ALA A 53 -21.01 7.23 -3.26
CA ALA A 53 -21.52 6.27 -2.30
C ALA A 53 -20.49 5.15 -2.05
N LEU A 54 -20.24 4.85 -0.80
CA LEU A 54 -19.51 3.67 -0.39
C LEU A 54 -20.33 2.41 -0.70
N THR A 55 -19.66 1.31 -1.00
CA THR A 55 -20.29 -0.02 -1.11
C THR A 55 -20.85 -0.47 0.25
N ALA A 56 -21.73 -1.46 0.25
CA ALA A 56 -22.31 -1.98 1.49
C ALA A 56 -21.23 -2.50 2.46
N SER A 57 -20.16 -3.13 1.93
CA SER A 57 -19.03 -3.60 2.74
C SER A 57 -18.24 -2.42 3.33
N GLU A 58 -17.92 -1.41 2.52
CA GLU A 58 -17.21 -0.21 2.97
C GLU A 58 -18.02 0.56 4.04
N ILE A 59 -19.35 0.64 3.91
CA ILE A 59 -20.22 1.26 4.92
C ILE A 59 -20.13 0.52 6.25
N ARG A 60 -20.20 -0.83 6.24
CA ARG A 60 -20.05 -1.62 7.45
C ARG A 60 -18.64 -1.48 8.02
N GLY A 61 -17.62 -1.54 7.17
CA GLY A 61 -16.23 -1.34 7.58
C GLY A 61 -15.98 0.03 8.22
N ARG A 62 -16.57 1.08 7.65
CA ARG A 62 -16.54 2.42 8.24
C ARG A 62 -17.19 2.48 9.63
N ALA A 63 -18.30 1.77 9.80
CA ALA A 63 -18.96 1.67 11.11
C ALA A 63 -18.07 0.93 12.13
N ILE A 64 -17.39 -0.15 11.70
CA ILE A 64 -16.44 -0.90 12.52
C ILE A 64 -15.24 -0.01 12.89
N TYR A 65 -14.67 0.74 11.92
CA TYR A 65 -13.59 1.70 12.16
C TYR A 65 -13.93 2.71 13.26
N GLY A 66 -15.16 3.24 13.22
CA GLY A 66 -15.67 4.13 14.27
C GLY A 66 -15.88 3.42 15.61
N ARG A 67 -16.47 2.22 15.59
CA ARG A 67 -16.77 1.40 16.79
C ARG A 67 -15.49 0.98 17.52
N GLU A 68 -14.49 0.51 16.78
CA GLU A 68 -13.22 0.07 17.36
C GLU A 68 -12.30 1.24 17.76
N GLY A 69 -12.70 2.48 17.45
CA GLY A 69 -11.99 3.68 17.90
C GLY A 69 -10.69 3.97 17.16
N CYS A 70 -10.54 3.51 15.93
CA CYS A 70 -9.32 3.68 15.12
C CYS A 70 -8.94 5.18 14.97
N ALA A 71 -9.95 6.07 14.82
CA ALA A 71 -9.75 7.52 14.72
C ALA A 71 -9.17 8.17 16.00
N TYR A 72 -9.12 7.48 17.14
CA TYR A 72 -8.46 7.99 18.33
C TYR A 72 -6.93 7.92 18.27
N CYS A 73 -6.38 7.04 17.44
CA CYS A 73 -4.94 6.85 17.27
C CYS A 73 -4.45 7.23 15.87
N HIS A 74 -5.32 7.15 14.87
CA HIS A 74 -5.03 7.45 13.47
C HIS A 74 -5.75 8.73 13.03
N THR A 75 -5.10 9.48 12.15
CA THR A 75 -5.77 10.58 11.43
C THR A 75 -6.06 10.15 10.00
N GLN A 76 -7.05 10.80 9.38
CA GLN A 76 -7.32 10.73 7.94
C GLN A 76 -7.15 12.12 7.33
N GLN A 77 -6.14 12.83 7.79
CA GLN A 77 -5.84 14.19 7.35
C GLN A 77 -4.34 14.47 7.46
N VAL A 78 -3.68 14.57 6.33
CA VAL A 78 -2.33 15.15 6.27
C VAL A 78 -2.47 16.65 6.48
N ARG A 79 -1.91 17.18 7.58
CA ARG A 79 -2.03 18.58 7.97
C ARG A 79 -0.95 19.41 7.27
N TYR A 80 -1.16 20.74 7.24
CA TYR A 80 -0.19 21.73 6.76
C TYR A 80 0.97 21.91 7.75
N LEU A 81 1.57 20.79 8.18
CA LEU A 81 2.71 20.78 9.09
C LEU A 81 3.90 20.12 8.37
N ARG A 82 5.09 20.69 8.55
CA ARG A 82 6.31 20.18 7.92
C ARG A 82 6.50 18.68 8.18
N THR A 83 6.35 18.25 9.44
CA THR A 83 6.48 16.84 9.82
C THR A 83 5.48 15.93 9.13
N ASP A 84 4.23 16.40 8.95
CA ASP A 84 3.20 15.64 8.27
C ASP A 84 3.50 15.55 6.79
N MET A 85 3.79 16.68 6.15
CA MET A 85 4.05 16.75 4.71
C MET A 85 5.32 16.01 4.31
N THR A 86 6.36 16.03 5.14
CA THR A 86 7.58 15.24 4.92
C THR A 86 7.29 13.74 4.95
N ARG A 87 6.36 13.30 5.78
CA ARG A 87 6.09 11.87 6.00
C ARG A 87 4.97 11.33 5.11
N PHE A 88 3.94 12.12 4.83
CA PHE A 88 2.70 11.66 4.19
C PHE A 88 2.37 12.40 2.88
N GLY A 89 3.24 13.27 2.43
CA GLY A 89 3.06 14.04 1.19
C GLY A 89 2.12 15.23 1.32
N ALA A 90 1.49 15.62 0.22
CA ALA A 90 0.66 16.81 0.14
C ALA A 90 -0.49 16.82 1.16
N PRO A 91 -0.88 18.01 1.68
CA PRO A 91 -2.00 18.14 2.60
C PRO A 91 -3.29 17.55 2.05
N THR A 92 -4.09 16.95 2.93
CA THR A 92 -5.38 16.40 2.55
C THR A 92 -6.41 17.52 2.44
N LEU A 93 -7.13 17.54 1.33
CA LEU A 93 -8.27 18.43 1.11
C LEU A 93 -9.57 17.75 1.54
N ALA A 94 -10.55 18.54 2.00
CA ALA A 94 -11.78 18.01 2.56
C ALA A 94 -12.58 17.13 1.58
N TRP A 95 -12.54 17.42 0.28
CA TRP A 95 -13.21 16.64 -0.75
C TRP A 95 -12.62 15.22 -0.95
N GLU A 96 -11.33 15.01 -0.61
CA GLU A 96 -10.70 13.69 -0.71
C GLU A 96 -11.28 12.68 0.29
N THR A 97 -11.76 13.18 1.43
CA THR A 97 -12.29 12.38 2.54
C THR A 97 -13.72 12.79 2.91
N HIS A 98 -14.50 13.22 1.91
CA HIS A 98 -15.85 13.77 2.11
C HIS A 98 -16.82 12.84 2.86
N GLN A 99 -16.59 11.52 2.81
CA GLN A 99 -17.39 10.53 3.56
C GLN A 99 -17.09 10.56 5.06
N ASP A 100 -15.88 10.98 5.45
CA ASP A 100 -15.36 10.88 6.81
C ASP A 100 -15.23 12.25 7.49
N TYR A 101 -15.40 13.33 6.73
CA TYR A 101 -15.36 14.70 7.21
C TYR A 101 -16.56 15.01 8.13
N PRO A 102 -16.34 15.64 9.27
CA PRO A 102 -15.07 15.73 10.02
C PRO A 102 -14.90 14.58 11.04
N HIS A 103 -15.87 13.67 11.14
CA HIS A 103 -16.06 12.75 12.26
C HIS A 103 -14.93 11.73 12.44
N LEU A 104 -14.37 11.23 11.34
CA LEU A 104 -13.33 10.20 11.38
C LEU A 104 -11.94 10.74 11.03
N TRP A 105 -11.78 12.05 10.86
CA TRP A 105 -10.48 12.65 10.58
C TRP A 105 -9.44 12.40 11.67
N GLY A 106 -9.91 12.27 12.92
CA GLY A 106 -9.03 12.11 14.07
C GLY A 106 -8.19 13.37 14.35
N THR A 107 -7.68 13.48 15.55
CA THR A 107 -6.83 14.61 15.97
C THR A 107 -5.46 14.15 16.50
N ARG A 108 -5.34 12.89 16.85
CA ARG A 108 -4.12 12.28 17.38
C ARG A 108 -3.49 11.39 16.32
N ARG A 109 -2.18 11.40 16.28
CA ARG A 109 -1.39 10.54 15.41
C ARG A 109 -0.41 9.72 16.25
N ILE A 110 -0.97 8.74 16.98
CA ILE A 110 -0.21 7.70 17.69
C ILE A 110 0.24 6.66 16.65
N GLY A 111 -0.68 6.25 15.78
CA GLY A 111 -0.40 5.53 14.54
C GLY A 111 -0.21 6.47 13.34
N PRO A 112 0.12 5.96 12.14
CA PRO A 112 0.26 6.75 10.93
C PRO A 112 -1.08 7.38 10.47
N ASP A 113 -0.97 8.36 9.57
CA ASP A 113 -2.12 8.89 8.84
C ASP A 113 -2.65 7.85 7.85
N LEU A 114 -3.97 7.70 7.78
CA LEU A 114 -4.64 6.72 6.93
C LEU A 114 -5.43 7.35 5.77
N ALA A 115 -5.33 8.68 5.55
CA ALA A 115 -6.08 9.36 4.49
C ALA A 115 -5.90 8.72 3.10
N ARG A 116 -4.77 8.03 2.90
CA ARG A 116 -4.39 7.39 1.63
C ARG A 116 -3.90 5.96 1.86
N GLU A 117 -4.49 5.24 2.81
CA GLU A 117 -4.07 3.89 3.18
C GLU A 117 -4.42 2.86 2.13
N GLY A 118 -5.53 3.00 1.45
CA GLY A 118 -5.95 2.01 0.48
C GLY A 118 -4.91 1.73 -0.59
N GLY A 119 -4.54 0.44 -0.76
CA GLY A 119 -3.49 -0.02 -1.66
C GLY A 119 -2.06 0.27 -1.19
N ALA A 120 -1.86 0.96 -0.05
CA ALA A 120 -0.54 1.16 0.53
C ALA A 120 0.02 -0.15 1.11
N ARG A 121 -0.87 -1.00 1.59
CA ARG A 121 -0.55 -2.34 2.12
C ARG A 121 -1.46 -3.36 1.47
N SER A 122 -0.97 -4.61 1.33
CA SER A 122 -1.82 -5.71 0.87
C SER A 122 -2.90 -6.05 1.90
N ARG A 123 -3.99 -6.67 1.44
CA ARG A 123 -5.06 -7.11 2.35
C ARG A 123 -4.54 -8.08 3.41
N ASP A 124 -3.65 -9.00 3.05
CA ASP A 124 -3.03 -9.95 3.98
C ASP A 124 -2.23 -9.24 5.06
N TRP A 125 -1.47 -8.20 4.69
CA TRP A 125 -0.76 -7.37 5.66
C TRP A 125 -1.74 -6.68 6.61
N GLN A 126 -2.85 -6.14 6.09
CA GLN A 126 -3.89 -5.51 6.90
C GLN A 126 -4.50 -6.50 7.89
N PHE A 127 -4.81 -7.72 7.43
CA PHE A 127 -5.36 -8.76 8.31
C PHE A 127 -4.37 -9.16 9.41
N VAL A 128 -3.12 -9.43 9.09
CA VAL A 128 -2.10 -9.75 10.09
C VAL A 128 -1.89 -8.59 11.06
N HIS A 129 -1.85 -7.35 10.55
CA HIS A 129 -1.70 -6.16 11.37
C HIS A 129 -2.89 -5.92 12.31
N LEU A 130 -4.12 -6.17 11.86
CA LEU A 130 -5.31 -6.08 12.70
C LEU A 130 -5.36 -7.22 13.73
N PHE A 131 -5.04 -8.44 13.32
CA PHE A 131 -5.06 -9.60 14.21
C PHE A 131 -4.01 -9.50 15.32
N SER A 132 -2.78 -9.17 14.96
CA SER A 132 -1.64 -9.05 15.88
C SER A 132 -0.61 -8.05 15.35
N PRO A 133 -0.74 -6.76 15.64
CA PRO A 133 0.10 -5.70 15.05
C PRO A 133 1.60 -5.93 15.21
N ARG A 134 2.03 -6.48 16.36
CA ARG A 134 3.45 -6.72 16.65
C ARG A 134 4.08 -7.84 15.82
N VAL A 135 3.29 -8.64 15.14
CA VAL A 135 3.78 -9.68 14.23
C VAL A 135 4.41 -9.07 12.99
N VAL A 136 3.89 -7.92 12.51
CA VAL A 136 4.41 -7.22 11.31
C VAL A 136 5.13 -5.91 11.65
N VAL A 137 4.86 -5.32 12.81
CA VAL A 137 5.54 -4.13 13.34
C VAL A 137 5.89 -4.38 14.80
N ALA A 138 7.09 -4.89 15.08
CA ALA A 138 7.50 -5.37 16.42
C ALA A 138 7.30 -4.33 17.53
N THR A 139 7.52 -3.04 17.24
CA THR A 139 7.38 -1.92 18.17
C THR A 139 5.98 -1.32 18.21
N SER A 140 4.99 -1.93 17.54
CA SER A 140 3.64 -1.39 17.46
C SER A 140 2.99 -1.25 18.85
N VAL A 141 2.41 -0.08 19.07
CA VAL A 141 1.55 0.21 20.23
C VAL A 141 0.07 0.02 19.92
N MET A 142 -0.27 -0.31 18.67
CA MET A 142 -1.64 -0.61 18.26
C MET A 142 -2.16 -1.84 19.01
N PRO A 143 -3.39 -1.81 19.53
CA PRO A 143 -4.02 -3.00 20.11
C PRO A 143 -4.31 -4.04 19.03
N ALA A 144 -4.33 -5.30 19.41
CA ALA A 144 -4.80 -6.39 18.57
C ALA A 144 -6.33 -6.46 18.56
N TYR A 145 -6.92 -6.90 17.46
CA TYR A 145 -8.37 -7.08 17.25
C TYR A 145 -8.72 -8.53 16.88
N PRO A 146 -8.31 -9.54 17.66
CA PRO A 146 -8.48 -10.95 17.29
C PRO A 146 -9.97 -11.37 17.21
N TRP A 147 -10.89 -10.64 17.83
CA TRP A 147 -12.33 -10.90 17.76
C TRP A 147 -12.96 -10.63 16.39
N LEU A 148 -12.26 -9.94 15.51
CA LEU A 148 -12.67 -9.75 14.11
C LEU A 148 -12.37 -10.98 13.24
N PHE A 149 -11.73 -12.01 13.79
CA PHE A 149 -11.17 -13.16 13.07
C PHE A 149 -11.63 -14.49 13.68
N ASP A 150 -11.63 -15.54 12.88
CA ASP A 150 -11.95 -16.90 13.31
C ASP A 150 -10.69 -17.64 13.83
N GLY A 151 -10.03 -17.02 14.82
CA GLY A 151 -8.93 -17.60 15.58
C GLY A 151 -7.55 -17.50 14.93
N ALA A 152 -7.42 -17.04 13.68
CA ALA A 152 -6.14 -16.84 12.98
C ALA A 152 -6.21 -15.68 11.98
N ALA A 153 -5.09 -15.04 11.70
CA ALA A 153 -5.01 -13.88 10.80
C ALA A 153 -5.40 -14.21 9.35
N ASP A 154 -5.19 -15.44 8.90
CA ASP A 154 -5.57 -15.96 7.59
C ASP A 154 -7.03 -16.44 7.51
N ARG A 155 -7.80 -16.25 8.58
CA ARG A 155 -9.24 -16.53 8.65
C ARG A 155 -10.00 -15.30 9.12
N PRO A 156 -10.05 -14.23 8.26
CA PRO A 156 -10.79 -13.03 8.59
C PRO A 156 -12.29 -13.33 8.67
N GLY A 157 -12.93 -12.85 9.74
CA GLY A 157 -14.38 -12.80 9.79
C GLY A 157 -14.94 -11.70 8.90
N GLN A 158 -16.25 -11.68 8.69
CA GLN A 158 -16.91 -10.68 7.84
C GLN A 158 -16.60 -9.23 8.29
N GLU A 159 -16.45 -9.00 9.58
CA GLU A 159 -16.13 -7.67 10.11
C GLU A 159 -14.69 -7.24 9.76
N ALA A 160 -13.72 -8.15 9.75
CA ALA A 160 -12.35 -7.86 9.29
C ALA A 160 -12.33 -7.56 7.78
N GLU A 161 -13.05 -8.35 6.99
CA GLU A 161 -13.21 -8.14 5.55
C GLU A 161 -13.82 -6.76 5.23
N ASP A 162 -14.90 -6.41 5.94
CA ASP A 162 -15.58 -5.12 5.78
C ASP A 162 -14.66 -3.96 6.20
N LEU A 163 -13.95 -4.09 7.32
CA LEU A 163 -13.00 -3.07 7.79
C LEU A 163 -11.88 -2.85 6.77
N VAL A 164 -11.28 -3.91 6.25
CA VAL A 164 -10.22 -3.81 5.24
C VAL A 164 -10.77 -3.23 3.93
N ALA A 165 -11.99 -3.59 3.52
CA ALA A 165 -12.63 -2.96 2.36
C ALA A 165 -12.78 -1.44 2.53
N TYR A 166 -13.13 -0.98 3.73
CA TYR A 166 -13.17 0.45 4.03
C TYR A 166 -11.76 1.09 3.99
N LEU A 167 -10.76 0.47 4.61
CA LEU A 167 -9.37 0.96 4.57
C LEU A 167 -8.86 1.05 3.12
N ASP A 168 -9.19 0.08 2.28
CA ASP A 168 -8.86 0.10 0.85
C ASP A 168 -9.58 1.21 0.07
N SER A 169 -10.65 1.78 0.60
CA SER A 169 -11.36 2.91 -0.01
C SER A 169 -10.68 4.26 0.25
N LEU A 170 -9.85 4.35 1.30
CA LEU A 170 -9.24 5.61 1.73
C LEU A 170 -8.23 6.14 0.69
N GLY A 171 -8.42 7.40 0.26
CA GLY A 171 -7.62 8.09 -0.76
C GLY A 171 -8.04 7.84 -2.20
N ARG A 172 -9.01 6.96 -2.47
CA ARG A 172 -9.51 6.63 -3.82
C ARG A 172 -9.97 7.87 -4.61
N ALA A 173 -10.62 8.84 -3.95
CA ALA A 173 -11.06 10.07 -4.61
C ALA A 173 -9.89 10.84 -5.21
N ARG A 174 -8.80 11.00 -4.46
CA ARG A 174 -7.59 11.68 -4.95
C ARG A 174 -6.87 10.90 -6.05
N GLU A 175 -6.82 9.58 -5.95
CA GLU A 175 -6.24 8.73 -6.99
C GLU A 175 -6.97 8.92 -8.33
N ILE A 176 -8.31 8.93 -8.30
CA ILE A 176 -9.12 9.15 -9.49
C ILE A 176 -8.96 10.57 -10.04
N ALA A 177 -8.88 11.58 -9.17
CA ALA A 177 -8.64 12.96 -9.56
C ALA A 177 -7.27 13.17 -10.25
N GLY A 178 -6.29 12.33 -9.92
CA GLY A 178 -4.99 12.32 -10.60
C GLY A 178 -4.26 13.66 -10.56
N PRO A 179 -3.61 14.07 -11.69
CA PRO A 179 -2.86 15.33 -11.76
C PRO A 179 -3.70 16.59 -11.51
N GLU A 180 -4.97 16.58 -11.85
CA GLU A 180 -5.87 17.71 -11.62
C GLU A 180 -6.14 17.90 -10.12
N GLY A 181 -6.39 16.81 -9.40
CA GLY A 181 -6.52 16.84 -7.94
C GLY A 181 -5.24 17.30 -7.26
N GLU A 182 -4.08 16.92 -7.80
CA GLU A 182 -2.78 17.38 -7.30
C GLU A 182 -2.59 18.89 -7.54
N ALA A 183 -2.97 19.39 -8.72
CA ALA A 183 -2.89 20.82 -9.02
C ALA A 183 -3.75 21.64 -8.07
N VAL A 184 -5.00 21.23 -7.81
CA VAL A 184 -5.90 21.89 -6.85
C VAL A 184 -5.33 21.83 -5.42
N ALA A 185 -4.75 20.70 -5.01
CA ALA A 185 -4.09 20.60 -3.71
C ALA A 185 -2.91 21.58 -3.61
N ARG A 186 -2.15 21.74 -4.69
CA ARG A 186 -1.03 22.69 -4.77
C ARG A 186 -1.49 24.16 -4.70
N GLU A 187 -2.51 24.51 -5.44
CA GLU A 187 -3.09 25.87 -5.42
C GLU A 187 -3.74 26.19 -4.06
N GLY A 188 -4.44 25.23 -3.49
CA GLY A 188 -5.09 25.36 -2.18
C GLY A 188 -4.14 25.28 -0.99
N CYS A 189 -2.84 25.01 -1.21
CA CYS A 189 -1.86 24.91 -0.12
C CYS A 189 -1.68 26.26 0.58
N GLN A 190 -2.10 26.32 1.83
CA GLN A 190 -1.76 27.42 2.74
C GLN A 190 -0.35 27.17 3.35
N CYS A 191 0.59 26.75 2.51
CA CYS A 191 1.94 26.47 2.94
C CYS A 191 2.61 27.75 3.42
N PRO A 192 3.22 27.78 4.64
CA PRO A 192 3.75 29.00 5.22
C PRO A 192 4.96 29.57 4.47
N ASP A 193 5.64 28.76 3.68
CA ASP A 193 6.77 29.18 2.85
C ASP A 193 6.93 28.29 1.61
N ASP A 194 7.77 28.76 0.66
CA ASP A 194 8.03 28.03 -0.59
C ASP A 194 8.78 26.71 -0.36
N ALA A 195 9.62 26.62 0.68
CA ALA A 195 10.33 25.39 0.99
C ALA A 195 9.37 24.28 1.44
N LEU A 196 8.32 24.62 2.18
CA LEU A 196 7.27 23.67 2.55
C LEU A 196 6.38 23.30 1.36
N ARG A 197 6.10 24.26 0.47
CA ARG A 197 5.40 23.98 -0.79
C ARG A 197 6.19 23.03 -1.66
N GLN A 198 7.48 23.27 -1.82
CA GLN A 198 8.38 22.41 -2.58
C GLN A 198 8.45 21.01 -1.95
N LEU A 199 8.59 20.91 -0.62
CA LEU A 199 8.58 19.63 0.08
C LEU A 199 7.28 18.85 -0.13
N ALA A 200 6.13 19.55 -0.07
CA ALA A 200 4.81 18.93 -0.21
C ALA A 200 4.52 18.41 -1.63
N PHE A 201 5.05 19.07 -2.67
CA PHE A 201 4.66 18.83 -4.08
C PHE A 201 5.81 18.46 -5.01
N GLU A 202 7.05 18.62 -4.59
CA GLU A 202 8.25 18.34 -5.40
C GLU A 202 9.26 17.45 -4.67
N GLY A 203 9.07 17.21 -3.37
CA GLY A 203 9.89 16.30 -2.58
C GLY A 203 9.65 14.82 -2.94
N PRO A 204 10.49 13.91 -2.45
CA PRO A 204 10.38 12.47 -2.76
C PRO A 204 9.05 11.86 -2.33
N LEU A 205 8.34 12.48 -1.38
CA LEU A 205 7.01 12.04 -0.94
C LEU A 205 5.86 12.76 -1.65
N SER A 206 6.14 13.79 -2.46
CA SER A 206 5.09 14.49 -3.23
C SER A 206 4.52 13.61 -4.33
N ALA A 207 5.33 12.68 -4.84
CA ALA A 207 4.90 11.63 -5.73
C ALA A 207 4.09 10.53 -5.02
N HIS A 208 3.71 10.75 -3.78
CA HIS A 208 3.02 9.81 -2.96
C HIS A 208 1.53 9.77 -3.27
N PRO A 209 1.13 8.91 -4.11
CA PRO A 209 -0.10 8.22 -3.85
C PRO A 209 0.26 6.96 -3.10
N ALA A 210 -0.24 6.81 -1.92
CA ALA A 210 -0.29 5.52 -1.27
C ALA A 210 -0.90 4.44 -2.18
N LYS A 211 -1.44 4.83 -3.33
CA LYS A 211 -2.16 4.00 -4.27
C LYS A 211 -1.70 4.04 -5.70
N SER A 212 -0.76 4.91 -6.04
CA SER A 212 -0.27 4.86 -7.39
C SER A 212 0.41 3.51 -7.56
N ARG A 213 -0.19 2.67 -8.39
CA ARG A 213 0.48 1.56 -9.05
C ARG A 213 1.69 2.04 -9.87
N ARG A 214 1.99 3.35 -9.81
CA ARG A 214 3.18 3.92 -10.42
C ARG A 214 4.36 3.54 -9.56
N VAL A 215 5.25 2.84 -10.16
CA VAL A 215 6.58 2.66 -9.66
C VAL A 215 7.29 4.00 -9.82
N HIS A 216 7.93 4.43 -8.75
CA HIS A 216 8.74 5.63 -8.76
C HIS A 216 10.19 5.23 -8.97
N ASP A 217 10.93 6.01 -9.70
CA ASP A 217 12.37 5.81 -9.80
C ASP A 217 12.97 5.82 -8.40
N ALA A 218 13.58 4.70 -8.02
CA ALA A 218 14.21 4.60 -6.72
C ALA A 218 15.44 5.49 -6.69
N PRO A 219 15.65 6.24 -5.60
CA PRO A 219 16.86 7.06 -5.48
C PRO A 219 18.09 6.17 -5.33
N VAL A 220 19.24 6.67 -5.76
CA VAL A 220 20.52 6.06 -5.41
C VAL A 220 20.73 6.19 -3.91
N LEU A 221 20.84 5.05 -3.23
CA LEU A 221 21.03 5.05 -1.78
C LEU A 221 22.50 5.40 -1.44
N PRO A 222 22.72 6.24 -0.42
CA PRO A 222 24.08 6.61 0.00
C PRO A 222 24.80 5.42 0.64
N THR A 223 26.11 5.59 0.91
CA THR A 223 26.83 4.67 1.80
C THR A 223 26.42 4.97 3.24
N PRO A 224 25.95 4.00 4.02
CA PRO A 224 25.48 4.25 5.38
C PRO A 224 26.63 4.56 6.34
N ALA A 225 26.44 5.56 7.17
CA ALA A 225 27.44 5.99 8.16
C ALA A 225 27.48 5.10 9.43
N ALA A 226 26.45 4.26 9.67
CA ALA A 226 26.29 3.53 10.95
C ALA A 226 25.72 2.11 10.74
N PRO A 227 26.57 1.07 10.59
CA PRO A 227 26.13 -0.31 10.38
C PRO A 227 25.19 -0.87 11.48
N ASP A 228 25.42 -0.48 12.74
CA ASP A 228 24.57 -0.90 13.86
C ASP A 228 23.14 -0.38 13.77
N ARG A 229 22.94 0.75 13.12
CA ARG A 229 21.61 1.31 12.88
C ARG A 229 20.80 0.41 11.95
N GLY A 230 21.41 -0.07 10.86
CA GLY A 230 20.79 -0.99 9.92
C GLY A 230 20.30 -2.28 10.59
N ARG A 231 21.14 -2.88 11.45
CA ARG A 231 20.75 -4.08 12.20
C ARG A 231 19.56 -3.85 13.13
N ARG A 232 19.49 -2.71 13.81
CA ARG A 232 18.33 -2.36 14.63
C ARG A 232 17.09 -2.16 13.80
N LEU A 233 17.17 -1.39 12.71
CA LEU A 233 16.04 -1.15 11.80
C LEU A 233 15.53 -2.45 11.20
N TYR A 234 16.43 -3.34 10.78
CA TYR A 234 16.07 -4.66 10.28
C TYR A 234 15.34 -5.48 11.36
N ALA A 235 15.85 -5.53 12.57
CA ALA A 235 15.22 -6.26 13.66
C ALA A 235 13.83 -5.74 14.02
N ASP A 236 13.67 -4.41 14.02
CA ASP A 236 12.41 -3.75 14.41
C ASP A 236 11.34 -3.82 13.32
N HIS A 237 11.71 -3.86 12.02
CA HIS A 237 10.78 -3.66 10.92
C HIS A 237 10.76 -4.76 9.86
N CYS A 238 11.83 -5.54 9.72
CA CYS A 238 11.97 -6.53 8.66
C CYS A 238 11.96 -7.96 9.15
N ALA A 239 12.61 -8.23 10.30
CA ALA A 239 12.78 -9.57 10.84
C ALA A 239 11.46 -10.28 11.21
N SER A 240 10.40 -9.52 11.51
CA SER A 240 9.07 -10.07 11.79
C SER A 240 8.51 -10.87 10.61
N CYS A 241 8.87 -10.51 9.39
CA CYS A 241 8.49 -11.22 8.17
C CYS A 241 9.66 -12.05 7.62
N HIS A 242 10.84 -11.42 7.43
CA HIS A 242 11.98 -12.08 6.79
C HIS A 242 12.83 -12.95 7.72
N GLY A 243 12.54 -12.98 9.03
CA GLY A 243 13.36 -13.69 10.02
C GLY A 243 14.62 -12.91 10.43
N PRO A 244 15.20 -13.22 11.61
CA PRO A 244 16.38 -12.50 12.11
C PRO A 244 17.64 -12.73 11.27
N LEU A 245 17.69 -13.82 10.54
CA LEU A 245 18.80 -14.20 9.64
C LEU A 245 18.44 -14.05 8.16
N GLY A 246 17.27 -13.50 7.82
CA GLY A 246 16.85 -13.28 6.45
C GLY A 246 16.24 -14.50 5.73
N GLU A 247 15.95 -15.58 6.45
CA GLU A 247 15.49 -16.87 5.88
C GLU A 247 14.02 -16.89 5.43
N GLY A 248 13.29 -15.77 5.53
CA GLY A 248 11.86 -15.71 5.21
C GLY A 248 10.94 -16.41 6.21
N ASN A 249 11.46 -16.74 7.40
CA ASN A 249 10.81 -17.54 8.43
C ASN A 249 10.40 -16.73 9.68
N GLY A 250 10.22 -15.43 9.55
CA GLY A 250 9.76 -14.59 10.64
C GLY A 250 8.39 -15.02 11.17
N PRO A 251 8.00 -14.60 12.40
CA PRO A 251 6.74 -15.00 13.01
C PRO A 251 5.50 -14.63 12.19
N GLY A 252 5.57 -13.60 11.34
CA GLY A 252 4.50 -13.21 10.42
C GLY A 252 4.47 -14.02 9.12
N ALA A 253 5.55 -14.69 8.76
CA ALA A 253 5.70 -15.34 7.46
C ALA A 253 4.64 -16.40 7.16
N ALA A 254 4.21 -17.15 8.20
CA ALA A 254 3.26 -18.24 8.03
C ALA A 254 1.87 -17.79 7.56
N THR A 255 1.50 -16.52 7.81
CA THR A 255 0.17 -15.97 7.53
C THR A 255 0.14 -15.05 6.32
N LEU A 256 1.31 -14.76 5.70
CA LEU A 256 1.41 -13.89 4.54
C LEU A 256 1.39 -14.70 3.23
N ARG A 257 0.77 -14.13 2.20
CA ARG A 257 0.67 -14.71 0.86
C ARG A 257 1.03 -13.66 -0.22
N PRO A 258 2.05 -13.86 -1.03
CA PRO A 258 3.06 -14.93 -0.93
C PRO A 258 3.90 -14.78 0.34
N ARG A 259 4.57 -15.85 0.74
CA ARG A 259 5.50 -15.80 1.88
C ARG A 259 6.65 -14.84 1.62
N PRO A 260 7.21 -14.24 2.69
CA PRO A 260 8.40 -13.41 2.57
C PRO A 260 9.56 -14.20 1.93
N THR A 261 10.24 -13.54 1.00
CA THR A 261 11.40 -14.13 0.31
C THR A 261 12.51 -14.47 1.30
N ASN A 262 13.16 -15.63 1.10
CA ASN A 262 14.42 -15.96 1.75
C ASN A 262 15.52 -15.07 1.17
N LEU A 263 15.99 -14.12 1.95
CA LEU A 263 16.99 -13.13 1.51
C LEU A 263 18.40 -13.71 1.43
N VAL A 264 18.63 -14.88 2.04
CA VAL A 264 19.94 -15.55 2.06
C VAL A 264 20.23 -16.25 0.73
N GLU A 265 19.18 -16.69 0.03
CA GLU A 265 19.30 -17.46 -1.21
C GLU A 265 19.53 -16.60 -2.46
N HIS A 266 19.55 -15.28 -2.32
CA HIS A 266 19.61 -14.36 -3.46
C HIS A 266 20.67 -13.28 -3.28
N ASP A 267 21.48 -13.08 -4.31
CA ASP A 267 22.35 -11.91 -4.41
C ASP A 267 21.56 -10.74 -5.00
N TYR A 268 21.45 -9.69 -4.23
CA TYR A 268 20.74 -8.48 -4.63
C TYR A 268 21.70 -7.38 -5.04
N THR A 269 21.44 -6.75 -6.19
CA THR A 269 22.13 -5.51 -6.57
C THR A 269 21.62 -4.34 -5.74
N ASP A 270 22.43 -3.28 -5.64
CA ASP A 270 22.07 -2.03 -4.96
C ASP A 270 20.77 -1.45 -5.51
N GLU A 271 20.64 -1.41 -6.84
CA GLU A 271 19.48 -0.87 -7.53
C GLU A 271 18.22 -1.68 -7.22
N ARG A 272 18.36 -3.01 -7.15
CA ARG A 272 17.23 -3.90 -6.84
C ARG A 272 16.74 -3.69 -5.42
N LEU A 273 17.64 -3.61 -4.45
CA LEU A 273 17.26 -3.36 -3.06
C LEU A 273 16.70 -1.96 -2.86
N ALA A 274 17.31 -0.95 -3.52
CA ALA A 274 16.77 0.40 -3.51
C ALA A 274 15.34 0.44 -4.05
N ASP A 275 15.08 -0.24 -5.17
CA ASP A 275 13.74 -0.33 -5.76
C ASP A 275 12.74 -1.01 -4.83
N VAL A 276 13.08 -2.18 -4.28
CA VAL A 276 12.19 -2.92 -3.36
C VAL A 276 11.91 -2.14 -2.08
N LEU A 277 12.93 -1.51 -1.49
CA LEU A 277 12.75 -0.70 -0.29
C LEU A 277 11.93 0.56 -0.58
N TRP A 278 12.16 1.19 -1.73
CA TRP A 278 11.49 2.41 -2.12
C TRP A 278 10.04 2.19 -2.55
N ASN A 279 9.79 1.19 -3.38
CA ASN A 279 8.48 0.93 -3.98
C ASN A 279 7.66 -0.16 -3.27
N GLY A 280 8.30 -0.95 -2.41
CA GLY A 280 7.70 -2.18 -1.92
C GLY A 280 7.62 -3.25 -3.02
N VAL A 281 6.88 -4.31 -2.77
CA VAL A 281 6.58 -5.35 -3.76
C VAL A 281 5.07 -5.45 -3.92
N TRP A 282 4.60 -4.99 -5.06
CA TRP A 282 3.17 -4.91 -5.37
C TRP A 282 2.49 -6.26 -5.30
N GLY A 283 1.26 -6.30 -4.76
CA GLY A 283 0.50 -7.55 -4.58
C GLY A 283 1.02 -8.43 -3.44
N THR A 284 1.99 -7.96 -2.66
CA THR A 284 2.54 -8.67 -1.50
C THR A 284 2.45 -7.83 -0.23
N ALA A 285 2.76 -8.45 0.90
CA ALA A 285 2.85 -7.77 2.18
C ALA A 285 4.11 -6.89 2.35
N MET A 286 5.06 -6.87 1.38
CA MET A 286 6.25 -6.03 1.44
C MET A 286 5.89 -4.57 1.14
N PRO A 287 5.89 -3.70 2.16
CA PRO A 287 5.47 -2.30 1.98
C PRO A 287 6.58 -1.45 1.36
N ALA A 288 6.20 -0.29 0.82
CA ALA A 288 7.13 0.78 0.48
C ALA A 288 7.61 1.49 1.74
N TRP A 289 8.89 1.85 1.78
CA TRP A 289 9.56 2.52 2.91
C TRP A 289 10.03 3.92 2.54
N ARG A 290 9.39 4.58 1.58
CA ARG A 290 9.76 5.92 1.08
C ARG A 290 9.74 7.02 2.13
N ASP A 291 9.01 6.81 3.22
CA ASP A 291 8.92 7.72 4.36
C ASP A 291 10.15 7.66 5.28
N TRP A 292 11.11 6.77 5.00
CA TRP A 292 12.35 6.69 5.74
C TRP A 292 13.43 7.59 5.12
N PRO A 293 14.35 8.11 5.96
CA PRO A 293 15.57 8.75 5.46
C PRO A 293 16.36 7.79 4.55
N LEU A 294 16.97 8.33 3.48
CA LEU A 294 17.76 7.51 2.54
C LEU A 294 18.91 6.78 3.22
N GLU A 295 19.48 7.36 4.28
CA GLU A 295 20.53 6.74 5.09
C GLU A 295 20.02 5.49 5.82
N ASP A 296 18.77 5.47 6.26
CA ASP A 296 18.14 4.33 6.93
C ASP A 296 17.85 3.21 5.93
N LEU A 297 17.36 3.55 4.75
CA LEU A 297 17.18 2.59 3.65
C LEU A 297 18.53 1.99 3.23
N ALA A 298 19.57 2.81 3.11
CA ALA A 298 20.92 2.35 2.80
C ALA A 298 21.47 1.40 3.89
N ALA A 299 21.24 1.74 5.15
CA ALA A 299 21.69 0.91 6.26
C ALA A 299 21.00 -0.48 6.29
N VAL A 300 19.71 -0.54 5.96
CA VAL A 300 18.97 -1.82 5.83
C VAL A 300 19.43 -2.59 4.59
N ARG A 301 19.65 -1.90 3.44
CA ARG A 301 20.22 -2.53 2.24
C ARG A 301 21.50 -3.30 2.57
N ASP A 302 22.44 -2.67 3.28
CA ASP A 302 23.73 -3.30 3.61
C ASP A 302 23.55 -4.53 4.53
N VAL A 303 22.57 -4.50 5.44
CA VAL A 303 22.24 -5.69 6.26
C VAL A 303 21.74 -6.83 5.38
N VAL A 304 20.84 -6.55 4.42
CA VAL A 304 20.29 -7.57 3.53
C VAL A 304 21.37 -8.17 2.63
N GLN A 305 22.27 -7.33 2.09
CA GLN A 305 23.42 -7.80 1.30
C GLN A 305 24.36 -8.67 2.13
N GLY A 306 24.51 -8.36 3.42
CA GLY A 306 25.33 -9.15 4.33
C GLY A 306 24.81 -10.58 4.57
N PHE A 307 23.54 -10.87 4.33
CA PHE A 307 23.02 -12.25 4.43
C PHE A 307 23.52 -13.15 3.31
N GLY A 308 23.67 -12.63 2.07
CA GLY A 308 24.16 -13.39 0.92
C GLY A 308 25.66 -13.75 1.02
N VAL A 309 26.47 -12.85 1.60
CA VAL A 309 27.95 -13.03 1.68
C VAL A 309 28.34 -14.18 2.63
N SER A 310 27.55 -14.47 3.65
CA SER A 310 27.86 -15.55 4.60
C SER A 310 27.67 -16.96 4.03
N SER A 311 26.95 -17.10 2.91
CA SER A 311 26.76 -18.39 2.23
C SER A 311 27.86 -18.70 1.21
N GLN A 312 28.69 -17.73 0.82
CA GLN A 312 29.78 -17.94 -0.14
C GLN A 312 31.05 -18.58 0.45
N GLU A 313 31.21 -18.58 1.78
CA GLU A 313 32.38 -19.24 2.40
C GLU A 313 32.31 -20.79 2.40
N THR A 314 31.18 -21.38 1.97
CA THR A 314 31.02 -22.85 1.93
C THR A 314 30.78 -23.46 0.54
N ALA A 315 30.79 -22.69 -0.53
CA ALA A 315 30.59 -23.18 -1.89
C ALA A 315 31.70 -22.68 -2.84
N ASP A 316 32.94 -23.09 -2.56
CA ASP A 316 34.01 -23.05 -3.57
C ASP A 316 33.86 -24.27 -4.48
N SER A 317 33.05 -24.14 -5.52
CA SER A 317 33.06 -25.04 -6.68
C SER A 317 32.65 -24.23 -7.91
N ALA A 318 33.68 -23.82 -8.60
CA ALA A 318 33.67 -23.01 -9.80
C ALA A 318 32.80 -23.58 -10.93
N VAL A 319 31.90 -22.76 -11.47
CA VAL A 319 31.47 -22.84 -12.86
C VAL A 319 32.07 -21.62 -13.59
N PRO A 320 32.88 -21.81 -14.62
CA PRO A 320 33.48 -20.68 -15.35
C PRO A 320 32.40 -19.97 -16.17
N SER A 321 32.19 -18.71 -15.93
CA SER A 321 31.42 -17.83 -16.80
C SER A 321 32.28 -17.34 -17.95
N ASP A 322 31.96 -17.79 -19.17
CA ASP A 322 32.47 -17.23 -20.40
C ASP A 322 31.62 -16.00 -20.79
N PRO A 323 32.19 -14.79 -20.88
CA PRO A 323 31.44 -13.57 -21.12
C PRO A 323 31.12 -13.26 -22.58
N ALA A 324 31.27 -14.19 -23.49
CA ALA A 324 31.16 -13.92 -24.93
C ALA A 324 30.20 -14.88 -25.65
N ALA A 325 28.95 -14.86 -25.37
CA ALA A 325 27.81 -15.17 -26.26
C ALA A 325 26.52 -15.38 -25.45
N GLU A 326 25.99 -14.34 -24.87
CA GLU A 326 24.70 -14.44 -24.23
C GLU A 326 23.60 -14.36 -25.29
N THR A 327 23.06 -15.53 -25.64
CA THR A 327 21.86 -15.60 -26.48
C THR A 327 20.65 -15.06 -25.68
N LEU A 328 19.70 -14.39 -26.35
CA LEU A 328 18.43 -13.94 -25.73
C LEU A 328 17.75 -15.05 -24.92
N GLY A 329 17.93 -16.31 -25.30
CA GLY A 329 17.43 -17.48 -24.56
C GLY A 329 18.10 -17.68 -23.20
N GLY A 330 19.40 -17.44 -23.09
CA GLY A 330 20.12 -17.51 -21.81
C GLY A 330 19.72 -16.42 -20.84
N LEU A 331 19.55 -15.17 -21.33
CA LEU A 331 19.04 -14.05 -20.54
C LEU A 331 17.61 -14.36 -20.05
N GLY A 332 16.73 -14.83 -20.96
CA GLY A 332 15.34 -15.16 -20.61
C GLY A 332 15.24 -16.25 -19.55
N ALA A 333 16.07 -17.29 -19.64
CA ALA A 333 16.13 -18.36 -18.65
C ALA A 333 16.53 -17.84 -17.26
N ARG A 334 17.56 -17.00 -17.16
CA ARG A 334 17.97 -16.41 -15.88
C ARG A 334 16.89 -15.52 -15.29
N VAL A 335 16.28 -14.63 -16.09
CA VAL A 335 15.19 -13.77 -15.65
C VAL A 335 14.02 -14.62 -15.14
N TYR A 336 13.69 -15.71 -15.84
CA TYR A 336 12.61 -16.62 -15.44
C TYR A 336 12.90 -17.30 -14.11
N VAL A 337 14.08 -17.88 -13.97
CA VAL A 337 14.49 -18.57 -12.72
C VAL A 337 14.50 -17.58 -11.55
N ALA A 338 15.02 -16.38 -11.76
CA ALA A 338 15.14 -15.40 -10.70
C ALA A 338 13.79 -14.79 -10.25
N ASN A 339 12.77 -14.72 -11.13
CA ASN A 339 11.59 -13.91 -10.87
C ASN A 339 10.25 -14.63 -11.06
N CYS A 340 10.20 -15.75 -11.80
CA CYS A 340 8.93 -16.32 -12.27
C CYS A 340 8.67 -17.73 -11.75
N VAL A 341 9.74 -18.52 -11.51
CA VAL A 341 9.67 -19.93 -11.11
C VAL A 341 8.83 -20.15 -9.85
N GLN A 342 8.92 -19.25 -8.87
CA GLN A 342 8.21 -19.42 -7.60
C GLN A 342 6.69 -19.54 -7.78
N CYS A 343 6.12 -18.86 -8.76
CA CYS A 343 4.70 -18.95 -9.07
C CYS A 343 4.44 -19.90 -10.24
N HIS A 344 5.21 -19.75 -11.34
CA HIS A 344 4.93 -20.46 -12.58
C HIS A 344 5.59 -21.85 -12.71
N GLY A 345 6.44 -22.24 -11.75
CA GLY A 345 7.15 -23.52 -11.76
C GLY A 345 8.32 -23.58 -12.75
N GLU A 346 9.22 -24.52 -12.55
CA GLU A 346 10.42 -24.69 -13.39
C GLU A 346 10.08 -25.04 -14.86
N THR A 347 8.98 -25.73 -15.05
CA THR A 347 8.50 -26.18 -16.37
C THR A 347 7.39 -25.29 -16.94
N GLY A 348 7.07 -24.18 -16.28
CA GLY A 348 5.99 -23.30 -16.67
C GLY A 348 4.58 -23.88 -16.47
N ALA A 349 4.45 -24.87 -15.57
CA ALA A 349 3.21 -25.59 -15.32
C ALA A 349 2.22 -24.83 -14.41
N GLY A 350 2.62 -23.68 -13.83
CA GLY A 350 1.85 -22.99 -12.81
C GLY A 350 1.94 -23.63 -11.43
N ASP A 351 2.88 -24.58 -11.24
CA ASP A 351 3.07 -25.41 -10.05
C ASP A 351 4.26 -24.98 -9.18
N GLY A 352 4.65 -23.72 -9.28
CA GLY A 352 5.73 -23.16 -8.46
C GLY A 352 5.42 -23.25 -6.96
N SER A 353 6.46 -23.15 -6.13
CA SER A 353 6.34 -23.32 -4.66
C SER A 353 5.33 -22.36 -4.01
N ALA A 354 5.09 -21.20 -4.61
CA ALA A 354 4.11 -20.23 -4.15
C ALA A 354 2.70 -20.47 -4.72
N SER A 355 2.52 -21.33 -5.72
CA SER A 355 1.24 -21.50 -6.42
C SER A 355 0.11 -21.97 -5.50
N ALA A 356 0.40 -22.90 -4.61
CA ALA A 356 -0.58 -23.45 -3.66
C ALA A 356 -1.11 -22.40 -2.63
N GLU A 357 -0.46 -21.25 -2.56
CA GLU A 357 -0.78 -20.17 -1.62
C GLU A 357 -1.51 -19.00 -2.31
N LEU A 358 -1.69 -19.07 -3.62
CA LEU A 358 -2.37 -18.06 -4.40
C LEU A 358 -3.88 -18.37 -4.52
N LEU A 359 -4.70 -17.31 -4.47
CA LEU A 359 -6.15 -17.45 -4.65
C LEU A 359 -6.55 -17.87 -6.07
N MET A 360 -5.66 -17.66 -7.04
CA MET A 360 -5.82 -18.06 -8.43
C MET A 360 -4.54 -18.77 -8.88
N ASP A 361 -4.70 -19.92 -9.51
CA ASP A 361 -3.58 -20.67 -10.04
C ASP A 361 -2.78 -19.84 -11.06
N PRO A 362 -1.45 -19.78 -10.95
CA PRO A 362 -0.62 -19.17 -11.97
C PRO A 362 -0.82 -19.85 -13.33
N THR A 363 -0.68 -19.06 -14.38
CA THR A 363 -0.80 -19.57 -15.75
C THR A 363 0.07 -20.80 -15.98
N ASP A 364 -0.54 -21.92 -16.38
CA ASP A 364 0.17 -23.05 -16.99
C ASP A 364 0.46 -22.69 -18.46
N PHE A 365 1.68 -22.25 -18.74
CA PHE A 365 2.10 -21.81 -20.08
C PHE A 365 2.00 -22.91 -21.13
N ARG A 366 2.13 -24.17 -20.76
CA ARG A 366 2.02 -25.33 -21.67
C ARG A 366 0.60 -25.50 -22.21
N ARG A 367 -0.40 -25.05 -21.43
CA ARG A 367 -1.83 -25.11 -21.80
C ARG A 367 -2.33 -23.83 -22.43
N GLN A 368 -2.04 -22.68 -21.80
CA GLN A 368 -2.61 -21.39 -22.21
C GLN A 368 -1.81 -20.73 -23.35
N ARG A 369 -0.55 -21.08 -23.53
CA ARG A 369 0.31 -20.72 -24.67
C ARG A 369 0.23 -19.24 -25.10
N PRO A 370 0.56 -18.29 -24.21
CA PRO A 370 0.45 -16.88 -24.55
C PRO A 370 1.41 -16.51 -25.69
N SER A 371 0.95 -15.70 -26.62
CA SER A 371 1.83 -15.09 -27.61
C SER A 371 2.86 -14.20 -26.96
N GLN A 372 3.97 -13.89 -27.64
CA GLN A 372 4.98 -12.97 -27.12
C GLN A 372 4.39 -11.60 -26.78
N ALA A 373 3.44 -11.12 -27.58
CA ALA A 373 2.77 -9.84 -27.33
C ALA A 373 1.87 -9.89 -26.08
N GLU A 374 1.21 -11.00 -25.81
CA GLU A 374 0.40 -11.18 -24.58
C GLU A 374 1.30 -11.30 -23.36
N GLY A 375 2.40 -12.07 -23.45
CA GLY A 375 3.42 -12.16 -22.41
C GLY A 375 4.03 -10.79 -22.08
N LEU A 376 4.38 -10.00 -23.10
CA LEU A 376 4.89 -8.63 -22.90
C LEU A 376 3.85 -7.71 -22.25
N ARG A 377 2.59 -7.75 -22.67
CA ARG A 377 1.53 -6.97 -22.01
C ARG A 377 1.37 -7.36 -20.55
N ALA A 378 1.37 -8.66 -20.24
CA ALA A 378 1.30 -9.15 -18.88
C ALA A 378 2.50 -8.68 -18.03
N LEU A 379 3.70 -8.65 -18.62
CA LEU A 379 4.89 -8.12 -17.96
C LEU A 379 4.83 -6.59 -17.78
N GLN A 380 4.30 -5.87 -18.75
CA GLN A 380 4.22 -4.41 -18.72
C GLN A 380 3.12 -3.89 -17.80
N SER A 381 1.95 -4.53 -17.80
CA SER A 381 0.75 -4.03 -17.11
C SER A 381 0.34 -4.87 -15.90
N GLY A 382 0.97 -6.03 -15.70
CA GLY A 382 0.46 -7.05 -14.79
C GLY A 382 -0.80 -7.71 -15.33
N VAL A 383 -1.40 -8.55 -14.51
CA VAL A 383 -2.70 -9.19 -14.80
C VAL A 383 -3.68 -8.78 -13.72
N GLU A 384 -4.69 -8.02 -14.09
CA GLU A 384 -5.64 -7.43 -13.16
C GLU A 384 -6.36 -8.52 -12.33
N GLY A 385 -6.51 -8.26 -11.03
CA GLY A 385 -7.12 -9.22 -10.10
C GLY A 385 -6.23 -10.39 -9.69
N THR A 386 -4.97 -10.43 -10.11
CA THR A 386 -4.02 -11.49 -9.76
C THR A 386 -2.76 -10.93 -9.09
N PRO A 387 -1.95 -11.78 -8.42
CA PRO A 387 -0.63 -11.40 -7.90
C PRO A 387 0.42 -11.09 -8.98
N MET A 388 0.12 -11.29 -10.26
CA MET A 388 1.02 -10.97 -11.38
C MET A 388 1.10 -9.46 -11.58
N ALA A 389 2.08 -8.85 -10.93
CA ALA A 389 2.33 -7.41 -10.97
C ALA A 389 3.00 -6.95 -12.27
N PRO A 390 2.94 -5.64 -12.63
CA PRO A 390 3.76 -5.07 -13.68
C PRO A 390 5.26 -5.20 -13.36
N TRP A 391 6.05 -5.52 -14.38
CA TRP A 391 7.50 -5.73 -14.27
C TRP A 391 8.35 -4.61 -14.90
N THR A 392 7.72 -3.59 -15.45
CA THR A 392 8.40 -2.48 -16.14
C THR A 392 9.40 -1.73 -15.28
N SER A 393 9.25 -1.79 -13.98
CA SER A 393 10.18 -1.19 -13.02
C SER A 393 11.28 -2.12 -12.54
N ARG A 394 11.18 -3.39 -12.88
CA ARG A 394 12.04 -4.45 -12.36
C ARG A 394 12.89 -5.09 -13.44
N LEU A 395 12.38 -5.07 -14.66
CA LEU A 395 13.00 -5.66 -15.83
C LEU A 395 13.13 -4.59 -16.91
N SER A 396 14.29 -4.51 -17.52
CA SER A 396 14.49 -3.74 -18.74
C SER A 396 13.64 -4.30 -19.88
N ASN A 397 13.43 -3.50 -20.92
CA ASN A 397 12.71 -3.97 -22.12
C ASN A 397 13.38 -5.20 -22.75
N ALA A 398 14.72 -5.30 -22.70
CA ALA A 398 15.46 -6.44 -23.21
C ALA A 398 15.19 -7.70 -22.37
N GLU A 399 15.15 -7.60 -21.04
CA GLU A 399 14.84 -8.70 -20.14
C GLU A 399 13.39 -9.16 -20.28
N MET A 400 12.44 -8.22 -20.40
CA MET A 400 11.03 -8.55 -20.64
C MET A 400 10.84 -9.27 -21.98
N LEU A 401 11.51 -8.84 -23.02
CA LEU A 401 11.52 -9.52 -24.33
C LEU A 401 12.14 -10.90 -24.25
N ALA A 402 13.26 -11.01 -23.55
CA ALA A 402 13.99 -12.28 -23.39
C ALA A 402 13.17 -13.31 -22.59
N VAL A 403 12.56 -12.91 -21.47
CA VAL A 403 11.75 -13.84 -20.67
C VAL A 403 10.43 -14.19 -21.34
N ALA A 404 9.78 -13.25 -22.05
CA ALA A 404 8.59 -13.57 -22.86
C ALA A 404 8.92 -14.57 -23.98
N GLY A 405 10.10 -14.46 -24.59
CA GLY A 405 10.63 -15.45 -25.55
C GLY A 405 10.94 -16.80 -24.90
N TYR A 406 11.55 -16.81 -23.72
CA TYR A 406 11.86 -18.03 -22.98
C TYR A 406 10.61 -18.82 -22.58
N VAL A 407 9.57 -18.14 -22.10
CA VAL A 407 8.27 -18.74 -21.73
C VAL A 407 7.66 -19.51 -22.91
N ARG A 408 7.82 -19.01 -24.13
CA ARG A 408 7.35 -19.72 -25.34
C ARG A 408 8.04 -21.06 -25.56
N GLY A 409 9.27 -21.22 -25.08
CA GLY A 409 9.99 -22.50 -25.13
C GLY A 409 9.31 -23.62 -24.34
N PHE A 410 8.41 -23.32 -23.41
CA PHE A 410 7.66 -24.37 -22.69
C PHE A 410 6.60 -25.06 -23.55
N TYR A 411 6.20 -24.47 -24.68
CA TYR A 411 5.15 -25.00 -25.54
C TYR A 411 5.50 -24.98 -27.05
N GLU A 412 6.51 -24.24 -27.45
CA GLU A 412 7.11 -24.29 -28.78
C GLU A 412 8.34 -25.16 -28.67
N GLY A 413 8.27 -26.40 -29.15
CA GLY A 413 9.45 -27.29 -29.17
C GLY A 413 10.54 -26.73 -30.10
N PRO A 414 11.80 -27.25 -30.01
CA PRO A 414 12.93 -26.72 -30.77
C PRO A 414 12.80 -26.83 -32.30
N ASP A 415 11.72 -27.43 -32.79
CA ASP A 415 11.45 -27.65 -34.21
C ASP A 415 9.99 -27.35 -34.57
N ARG A 416 9.59 -26.08 -34.59
CA ARG A 416 8.44 -25.63 -35.39
C ARG A 416 8.52 -24.14 -35.69
#